data_cdad559314b80209b20829b2c2583d71
#
_entry.id   cdad559314b80209b20829b2c2583d71
#
_cell.length_a   1.000
_cell.length_b   1.000
_cell.length_c   1.000
_cell.angle_alpha   90.00
_cell.angle_beta   90.00
_cell.angle_gamma   90.00
#
_symmetry.space_group_name_H-M   'P 1'
#
loop_
_entity.id
_entity.type
_entity.pdbx_description
1 polymer ?
#
loop_
_entity_poly.entity_id
_entity_poly.type
_entity_poly.pdbx_seq_one_letter_code
_entity_poly.pdbx_strand_id
1 'polypeptide(L)'
;VGRFRKDPDPRFWRLNRSLAFDAWLAPYDIDQSKAHARGLCGIGVLTEEELAQIEEGLDRVRARMAEHGFEFEPADEDIHMAIERLLGEEIGPLAGKLHTGRSRNDQVATDVAMVVQAHSLRAIELCGATMERLLGLAEAHRDWTMPGYTHLQRAQPVYLGHHLLAYYWMLARDVLRFQFALDSASVMPLGSGALAGVNWEIDRESVAADLGFAHISHNSIDGSSNRDFVLDYLAAASTCAMHLSRLGSEIVIWSSSEFGFCELDESFSSGSSIMPQKVNPDSAELLRAKSPRVAASYQTLLGVMHALPLTYGKDMQEDKEPLFDAIDTIEALLDATAGMLDGIEFDRGRMEAASGDEMLAATEVADLLVRRGVPFREAHGIVGGLVRDAVERGKSLSELTPEELRQRSEHLDDSYYEVLQRSSWLESKRIAGGTGSAPLARQIEEARETLAAVQARVQEERG
;
A
#
# COMPACT_ATOMS: atom_id res chain seq x y z
N VAL A 1 -29.52 -21.22 20.26
CA VAL A 1 -29.35 -22.32 21.18
C VAL A 1 -30.64 -22.39 22.00
N GLY A 2 -31.01 -23.12 22.92
CA GLY A 2 -32.13 -23.12 23.87
C GLY A 2 -33.60 -22.89 23.36
N ARG A 3 -33.82 -22.01 22.39
CA ARG A 3 -35.16 -21.70 21.85
C ARG A 3 -35.62 -22.63 20.72
N PHE A 4 -34.68 -23.08 19.90
CA PHE A 4 -35.00 -23.90 18.72
C PHE A 4 -35.06 -25.38 19.08
N ARG A 5 -36.04 -26.09 18.51
CA ARG A 5 -36.27 -27.52 18.72
C ARG A 5 -35.71 -28.39 17.59
N LYS A 6 -35.12 -27.77 16.57
CA LYS A 6 -34.53 -28.45 15.41
C LYS A 6 -33.12 -27.96 15.22
N ASP A 7 -32.27 -28.86 14.82
CA ASP A 7 -30.93 -28.50 14.36
C ASP A 7 -31.01 -27.70 13.06
N PRO A 8 -30.00 -26.83 12.78
CA PRO A 8 -29.91 -26.12 11.51
C PRO A 8 -29.91 -27.08 10.31
N ASP A 9 -30.56 -26.71 9.21
CA ASP A 9 -30.42 -27.43 7.94
C ASP A 9 -28.95 -27.43 7.50
N PRO A 10 -28.38 -28.57 7.11
CA PRO A 10 -26.97 -28.63 6.71
C PRO A 10 -26.55 -27.64 5.60
N ARG A 11 -27.49 -27.30 4.71
CA ARG A 11 -27.26 -26.32 3.64
C ARG A 11 -27.12 -24.89 4.19
N PHE A 12 -28.04 -24.57 5.13
CA PHE A 12 -27.97 -23.31 5.85
C PHE A 12 -26.68 -23.22 6.70
N TRP A 13 -26.36 -24.31 7.43
CA TRP A 13 -25.18 -24.39 8.28
C TRP A 13 -23.89 -24.15 7.49
N ARG A 14 -23.76 -24.76 6.30
CA ARG A 14 -22.60 -24.51 5.39
C ARG A 14 -22.47 -23.05 4.95
N LEU A 15 -23.59 -22.36 4.73
CA LEU A 15 -23.62 -20.96 4.34
C LEU A 15 -23.29 -20.03 5.52
N ASN A 16 -23.71 -20.43 6.73
CA ASN A 16 -23.64 -19.60 7.93
C ASN A 16 -22.27 -19.63 8.62
N ARG A 17 -21.50 -20.71 8.51
CA ARG A 17 -20.21 -20.88 9.15
C ARG A 17 -19.14 -19.99 8.51
N SER A 18 -18.32 -19.35 9.37
CA SER A 18 -17.24 -18.45 8.97
C SER A 18 -15.83 -18.97 9.28
N LEU A 19 -15.70 -20.14 9.94
CA LEU A 19 -14.42 -20.73 10.38
C LEU A 19 -13.35 -20.82 9.30
N ALA A 20 -13.74 -20.96 8.03
CA ALA A 20 -12.78 -21.09 6.93
C ALA A 20 -11.92 -19.84 6.73
N PHE A 21 -12.40 -18.68 7.17
CA PHE A 21 -11.72 -17.40 7.00
C PHE A 21 -11.55 -16.63 8.31
N ASP A 22 -12.46 -16.75 9.31
CA ASP A 22 -12.37 -15.98 10.54
C ASP A 22 -11.33 -16.50 11.54
N ALA A 23 -10.72 -17.66 11.28
CA ALA A 23 -9.56 -18.16 12.03
C ALA A 23 -8.41 -17.14 12.14
N TRP A 24 -8.31 -16.21 11.22
CA TRP A 24 -7.42 -15.06 11.26
C TRP A 24 -7.59 -14.19 12.51
N LEU A 25 -8.80 -14.14 13.05
CA LEU A 25 -9.12 -13.35 14.24
C LEU A 25 -8.66 -13.99 15.54
N ALA A 26 -8.24 -15.27 15.55
CA ALA A 26 -7.93 -16.00 16.77
C ALA A 26 -6.95 -15.30 17.71
N PRO A 27 -5.79 -14.78 17.27
CA PRO A 27 -4.85 -14.10 18.17
C PRO A 27 -5.48 -12.82 18.77
N TYR A 28 -6.26 -12.09 18.00
CA TYR A 28 -6.92 -10.86 18.43
C TYR A 28 -8.06 -11.13 19.40
N ASP A 29 -8.90 -12.14 19.15
CA ASP A 29 -9.98 -12.55 20.07
C ASP A 29 -9.43 -13.03 21.43
N ILE A 30 -8.29 -13.73 21.44
CA ILE A 30 -7.63 -14.14 22.68
C ILE A 30 -7.16 -12.91 23.47
N ASP A 31 -6.50 -11.94 22.84
CA ASP A 31 -6.05 -10.72 23.50
C ASP A 31 -7.21 -9.87 23.98
N GLN A 32 -8.24 -9.69 23.14
CA GLN A 32 -9.48 -9.03 23.52
C GLN A 32 -10.15 -9.72 24.71
N SER A 33 -10.23 -11.05 24.69
CA SER A 33 -10.84 -11.84 25.78
C SER A 33 -10.10 -11.69 27.10
N LYS A 34 -8.76 -11.58 27.10
CA LYS A 34 -7.98 -11.28 28.30
C LYS A 34 -8.29 -9.88 28.85
N ALA A 35 -8.25 -8.87 27.99
CA ALA A 35 -8.56 -7.50 28.41
C ALA A 35 -10.00 -7.37 28.94
N HIS A 36 -10.95 -8.05 28.31
CA HIS A 36 -12.33 -8.13 28.80
C HIS A 36 -12.44 -8.82 30.15
N ALA A 37 -11.69 -9.93 30.39
CA ALA A 37 -11.65 -10.61 31.67
C ALA A 37 -11.11 -9.71 32.79
N ARG A 38 -10.08 -8.89 32.52
CA ARG A 38 -9.58 -7.88 33.46
C ARG A 38 -10.67 -6.86 33.79
N GLY A 39 -11.41 -6.38 32.79
CA GLY A 39 -12.55 -5.49 33.00
C GLY A 39 -13.65 -6.12 33.88
N LEU A 40 -13.93 -7.43 33.69
CA LEU A 40 -14.88 -8.17 34.53
C LEU A 40 -14.37 -8.35 35.95
N CYS A 41 -13.08 -8.57 36.15
CA CYS A 41 -12.45 -8.62 37.47
C CYS A 41 -12.57 -7.27 38.19
N GLY A 42 -12.31 -6.16 37.49
CA GLY A 42 -12.42 -4.81 38.05
C GLY A 42 -13.80 -4.46 38.60
N ILE A 43 -14.85 -5.07 38.08
CA ILE A 43 -16.25 -4.92 38.59
C ILE A 43 -16.72 -6.08 39.48
N GLY A 44 -15.85 -7.01 39.87
CA GLY A 44 -16.14 -8.09 40.79
C GLY A 44 -16.96 -9.25 40.21
N VAL A 45 -17.10 -9.38 38.92
CA VAL A 45 -17.71 -10.55 38.26
C VAL A 45 -16.76 -11.77 38.28
N LEU A 46 -15.46 -11.49 38.19
CA LEU A 46 -14.38 -12.46 38.37
C LEU A 46 -13.58 -12.09 39.60
N THR A 47 -13.09 -13.10 40.35
CA THR A 47 -12.04 -12.92 41.34
C THR A 47 -10.67 -12.88 40.65
N GLU A 48 -9.63 -12.43 41.37
CA GLU A 48 -8.25 -12.44 40.86
C GLU A 48 -7.76 -13.86 40.47
N GLU A 49 -8.18 -14.87 41.25
CA GLU A 49 -7.84 -16.27 40.97
C GLU A 49 -8.56 -16.77 39.73
N GLU A 50 -9.83 -16.37 39.51
CA GLU A 50 -10.59 -16.73 38.30
C GLU A 50 -10.01 -16.01 37.08
N LEU A 51 -9.62 -14.76 37.20
CA LEU A 51 -8.93 -13.99 36.14
C LEU A 51 -7.64 -14.72 35.71
N ALA A 52 -6.78 -15.05 36.67
CA ALA A 52 -5.53 -15.76 36.38
C ALA A 52 -5.77 -17.09 35.65
N GLN A 53 -6.78 -17.88 36.07
CA GLN A 53 -7.13 -19.13 35.42
C GLN A 53 -7.63 -18.93 33.98
N ILE A 54 -8.40 -17.87 33.71
CA ILE A 54 -8.89 -17.53 32.38
C ILE A 54 -7.70 -17.11 31.49
N GLU A 55 -6.82 -16.22 31.95
CA GLU A 55 -5.66 -15.77 31.17
C GLU A 55 -4.72 -16.91 30.83
N GLU A 56 -4.37 -17.75 31.82
CA GLU A 56 -3.55 -18.96 31.58
C GLU A 56 -4.24 -19.95 30.67
N GLY A 57 -5.56 -20.12 30.79
CA GLY A 57 -6.35 -20.98 29.91
C GLY A 57 -6.32 -20.48 28.47
N LEU A 58 -6.49 -19.19 28.23
CA LEU A 58 -6.38 -18.56 26.91
C LEU A 58 -4.97 -18.69 26.33
N ASP A 59 -3.91 -18.59 27.14
CA ASP A 59 -2.54 -18.83 26.68
C ASP A 59 -2.32 -20.28 26.24
N ARG A 60 -2.89 -21.25 26.98
CA ARG A 60 -2.85 -22.65 26.55
C ARG A 60 -3.63 -22.90 25.26
N VAL A 61 -4.80 -22.25 25.09
CA VAL A 61 -5.55 -22.30 23.81
C VAL A 61 -4.71 -21.73 22.67
N ARG A 62 -4.04 -20.60 22.87
CA ARG A 62 -3.13 -19.99 21.87
C ARG A 62 -2.00 -20.94 21.51
N ALA A 63 -1.33 -21.53 22.50
CA ALA A 63 -0.23 -22.47 22.29
C ALA A 63 -0.70 -23.74 21.55
N ARG A 64 -1.87 -24.28 21.91
CA ARG A 64 -2.49 -25.44 21.25
C ARG A 64 -2.80 -25.15 19.78
N MET A 65 -3.36 -23.97 19.48
CA MET A 65 -3.62 -23.56 18.10
C MET A 65 -2.33 -23.38 17.28
N ALA A 66 -1.26 -22.86 17.90
CA ALA A 66 0.03 -22.71 17.23
C ALA A 66 0.71 -24.07 16.94
N GLU A 67 0.58 -25.04 17.82
CA GLU A 67 1.22 -26.35 17.70
C GLU A 67 0.46 -27.31 16.78
N HIS A 68 -0.88 -27.34 16.88
CA HIS A 68 -1.73 -28.35 16.21
C HIS A 68 -2.59 -27.77 15.09
N GLY A 69 -2.55 -26.42 14.88
CA GLY A 69 -3.49 -25.73 14.02
C GLY A 69 -4.88 -25.59 14.66
N PHE A 70 -5.85 -25.20 13.85
CA PHE A 70 -7.20 -24.98 14.33
C PHE A 70 -8.00 -26.29 14.38
N GLU A 71 -8.31 -26.78 15.57
CA GLU A 71 -9.15 -27.93 15.82
C GLU A 71 -10.62 -27.51 15.88
N PHE A 72 -11.31 -27.57 14.75
CA PHE A 72 -12.71 -27.20 14.66
C PHE A 72 -13.64 -28.40 14.82
N GLU A 73 -14.70 -28.23 15.61
CA GLU A 73 -15.79 -29.18 15.68
C GLU A 73 -16.93 -28.83 14.70
N PRO A 74 -17.76 -29.84 14.30
CA PRO A 74 -18.93 -29.58 13.44
C PRO A 74 -19.92 -28.56 14.02
N ALA A 75 -19.95 -28.39 15.35
CA ALA A 75 -20.81 -27.47 16.05
C ALA A 75 -20.29 -26.03 16.12
N ASP A 76 -19.00 -25.80 15.86
CA ASP A 76 -18.42 -24.47 15.86
C ASP A 76 -18.91 -23.67 14.66
N GLU A 77 -19.56 -22.54 14.90
CA GLU A 77 -20.04 -21.61 13.87
C GLU A 77 -18.91 -20.68 13.40
N ASP A 78 -18.18 -20.16 14.36
CA ASP A 78 -17.12 -19.15 14.19
C ASP A 78 -15.91 -19.44 15.09
N ILE A 79 -14.81 -18.72 14.87
CA ILE A 79 -13.57 -18.87 15.65
C ILE A 79 -13.81 -18.55 17.14
N HIS A 80 -14.69 -17.63 17.45
CA HIS A 80 -14.99 -17.22 18.83
C HIS A 80 -15.67 -18.36 19.61
N MET A 81 -16.59 -19.11 18.97
CA MET A 81 -17.16 -20.33 19.57
C MET A 81 -16.11 -21.40 19.78
N ALA A 82 -15.20 -21.58 18.83
CA ALA A 82 -14.11 -22.53 18.94
C ALA A 82 -13.18 -22.19 20.12
N ILE A 83 -12.80 -20.93 20.28
CA ILE A 83 -11.97 -20.45 21.40
C ILE A 83 -12.71 -20.62 22.73
N GLU A 84 -13.99 -20.27 22.82
CA GLU A 84 -14.80 -20.46 24.03
C GLU A 84 -14.91 -21.94 24.42
N ARG A 85 -15.12 -22.84 23.46
CA ARG A 85 -15.14 -24.31 23.67
C ARG A 85 -13.79 -24.80 24.15
N LEU A 86 -12.70 -24.45 23.47
CA LEU A 86 -11.35 -24.86 23.84
C LEU A 86 -10.98 -24.35 25.25
N LEU A 87 -11.34 -23.12 25.58
CA LEU A 87 -11.17 -22.59 26.92
C LEU A 87 -11.98 -23.40 27.94
N GLY A 88 -13.21 -23.81 27.60
CA GLY A 88 -14.04 -24.68 28.44
C GLY A 88 -13.40 -26.06 28.67
N GLU A 89 -12.68 -26.61 27.70
CA GLU A 89 -11.90 -27.84 27.85
C GLU A 89 -10.72 -27.67 28.83
N GLU A 90 -10.08 -26.50 28.82
CA GLU A 90 -8.93 -26.17 29.65
C GLU A 90 -9.30 -25.86 31.12
N ILE A 91 -10.34 -25.06 31.36
CA ILE A 91 -10.66 -24.52 32.67
C ILE A 91 -12.09 -24.88 33.17
N GLY A 92 -12.81 -25.69 32.43
CA GLY A 92 -14.15 -26.14 32.80
C GLY A 92 -15.22 -25.02 32.81
N PRO A 93 -16.21 -25.10 33.71
CA PRO A 93 -17.38 -24.18 33.72
C PRO A 93 -17.02 -22.70 33.91
N LEU A 94 -15.85 -22.39 34.41
CA LEU A 94 -15.38 -21.02 34.60
C LEU A 94 -15.35 -20.23 33.29
N ALA A 95 -15.03 -20.89 32.17
CA ALA A 95 -15.00 -20.29 30.83
C ALA A 95 -16.30 -19.58 30.49
N GLY A 96 -17.46 -20.09 30.96
CA GLY A 96 -18.77 -19.47 30.71
C GLY A 96 -18.98 -18.10 31.33
N LYS A 97 -18.15 -17.67 32.31
CA LYS A 97 -18.21 -16.30 32.85
C LYS A 97 -17.67 -15.26 31.89
N LEU A 98 -16.74 -15.65 31.00
CA LEU A 98 -16.03 -14.72 30.10
C LEU A 98 -16.98 -13.98 29.14
N HIS A 99 -18.10 -14.57 28.75
CA HIS A 99 -19.06 -13.93 27.83
C HIS A 99 -19.95 -12.88 28.52
N THR A 100 -19.85 -12.69 29.85
CA THR A 100 -20.63 -11.71 30.60
C THR A 100 -20.39 -10.30 30.06
N GLY A 101 -21.47 -9.55 29.76
CA GLY A 101 -21.37 -8.16 29.28
C GLY A 101 -20.75 -8.00 27.88
N ARG A 102 -20.73 -9.06 27.08
CA ARG A 102 -20.21 -9.03 25.70
C ARG A 102 -21.24 -9.61 24.73
N SER A 103 -21.36 -9.01 23.56
CA SER A 103 -22.08 -9.55 22.42
C SER A 103 -21.09 -10.04 21.35
N ARG A 104 -21.47 -11.04 20.56
CA ARG A 104 -20.70 -11.42 19.38
C ARG A 104 -20.49 -10.22 18.43
N ASN A 105 -21.43 -9.26 18.39
CA ASN A 105 -21.37 -8.11 17.49
C ASN A 105 -20.23 -7.15 17.83
N ASP A 106 -20.10 -6.71 19.08
CA ASP A 106 -19.02 -5.82 19.49
C ASP A 106 -17.68 -6.55 19.63
N GLN A 107 -17.70 -7.85 19.96
CA GLN A 107 -16.52 -8.72 19.96
C GLN A 107 -15.87 -8.76 18.57
N VAL A 108 -16.62 -9.17 17.55
CA VAL A 108 -16.10 -9.24 16.17
C VAL A 108 -15.67 -7.89 15.65
N ALA A 109 -16.44 -6.83 15.92
CA ALA A 109 -16.08 -5.48 15.49
C ALA A 109 -14.73 -5.03 16.07
N THR A 110 -14.45 -5.39 17.33
CA THR A 110 -13.20 -5.06 18.01
C THR A 110 -12.03 -5.85 17.42
N ASP A 111 -12.20 -7.16 17.20
CA ASP A 111 -11.15 -7.98 16.58
C ASP A 111 -10.78 -7.49 15.19
N VAL A 112 -11.77 -7.14 14.37
CA VAL A 112 -11.54 -6.60 13.03
C VAL A 112 -10.82 -5.24 13.10
N ALA A 113 -11.15 -4.40 14.09
CA ALA A 113 -10.44 -3.15 14.30
C ALA A 113 -8.97 -3.38 14.69
N MET A 114 -8.69 -4.35 15.58
CA MET A 114 -7.32 -4.74 15.94
C MET A 114 -6.53 -5.26 14.73
N VAL A 115 -7.16 -6.06 13.86
CA VAL A 115 -6.55 -6.51 12.58
C VAL A 115 -6.18 -5.31 11.73
N VAL A 116 -7.10 -4.37 11.53
CA VAL A 116 -6.84 -3.19 10.67
C VAL A 116 -5.72 -2.33 11.25
N GLN A 117 -5.65 -2.14 12.58
CA GLN A 117 -4.53 -1.44 13.21
C GLN A 117 -3.20 -2.14 12.93
N ALA A 118 -3.11 -3.43 13.22
CA ALA A 118 -1.87 -4.21 13.05
C ALA A 118 -1.39 -4.20 11.59
N HIS A 119 -2.29 -4.40 10.64
CA HIS A 119 -1.94 -4.48 9.23
C HIS A 119 -1.78 -3.11 8.56
N SER A 120 -2.39 -2.04 9.11
CA SER A 120 -2.06 -0.67 8.70
C SER A 120 -0.62 -0.31 9.08
N LEU A 121 -0.21 -0.61 10.30
CA LEU A 121 1.17 -0.41 10.75
C LEU A 121 2.15 -1.24 9.92
N ARG A 122 1.81 -2.51 9.64
CA ARG A 122 2.63 -3.38 8.80
C ARG A 122 2.77 -2.85 7.37
N ALA A 123 1.69 -2.34 6.77
CA ALA A 123 1.74 -1.72 5.44
C ALA A 123 2.60 -0.45 5.41
N ILE A 124 2.57 0.37 6.48
CA ILE A 124 3.46 1.53 6.64
C ILE A 124 4.93 1.10 6.65
N GLU A 125 5.27 0.05 7.39
CA GLU A 125 6.63 -0.50 7.42
C GLU A 125 7.10 -0.96 6.04
N LEU A 126 6.28 -1.74 5.36
CA LEU A 126 6.60 -2.27 4.03
C LEU A 126 6.71 -1.17 2.98
N CYS A 127 5.85 -0.14 3.06
CA CYS A 127 6.02 1.08 2.26
C CYS A 127 7.35 1.76 2.56
N GLY A 128 7.71 1.90 3.84
CA GLY A 128 8.99 2.46 4.28
C GLY A 128 10.19 1.69 3.73
N ALA A 129 10.15 0.36 3.78
CA ALA A 129 11.20 -0.48 3.21
C ALA A 129 11.34 -0.29 1.69
N THR A 130 10.22 -0.24 0.96
CA THR A 130 10.23 0.02 -0.48
C THR A 130 10.72 1.43 -0.81
N MET A 131 10.32 2.43 -0.01
CA MET A 131 10.81 3.82 -0.13
C MET A 131 12.33 3.89 0.08
N GLU A 132 12.87 3.16 1.04
CA GLU A 132 14.32 3.09 1.30
C GLU A 132 15.09 2.57 0.08
N ARG A 133 14.58 1.51 -0.59
CA ARG A 133 15.19 0.96 -1.80
C ARG A 133 15.14 1.95 -2.97
N LEU A 134 13.99 2.58 -3.18
CA LEU A 134 13.84 3.61 -4.23
C LEU A 134 14.76 4.81 -3.99
N LEU A 135 14.92 5.25 -2.74
CA LEU A 135 15.82 6.34 -2.38
C LEU A 135 17.28 5.94 -2.62
N GLY A 136 17.71 4.75 -2.19
CA GLY A 136 19.06 4.24 -2.44
C GLY A 136 19.39 4.16 -3.93
N LEU A 137 18.46 3.65 -4.74
CA LEU A 137 18.61 3.61 -6.20
C LEU A 137 18.64 5.02 -6.80
N ALA A 138 17.83 5.94 -6.32
CA ALA A 138 17.79 7.31 -6.80
C ALA A 138 19.12 8.03 -6.51
N GLU A 139 19.72 7.80 -5.35
CA GLU A 139 21.03 8.34 -4.96
C GLU A 139 22.17 7.76 -5.81
N ALA A 140 22.18 6.45 -6.00
CA ALA A 140 23.19 5.76 -6.79
C ALA A 140 23.20 6.17 -8.27
N HIS A 141 22.02 6.52 -8.81
CA HIS A 141 21.83 6.83 -10.23
C HIS A 141 21.39 8.28 -10.47
N ARG A 142 21.71 9.19 -9.54
CA ARG A 142 21.27 10.60 -9.57
C ARG A 142 21.73 11.39 -10.80
N ASP A 143 22.84 10.97 -11.43
CA ASP A 143 23.44 11.60 -12.60
C ASP A 143 23.25 10.80 -13.90
N TRP A 144 22.52 9.67 -13.86
CA TRP A 144 22.23 8.88 -15.04
C TRP A 144 21.08 9.49 -15.82
N THR A 145 21.28 9.71 -17.10
CA THR A 145 20.24 10.28 -17.96
C THR A 145 19.42 9.17 -18.64
N MET A 146 18.14 9.39 -18.69
CA MET A 146 17.21 8.55 -19.43
C MET A 146 16.20 9.41 -20.20
N PRO A 147 15.56 8.91 -21.27
CA PRO A 147 14.47 9.64 -21.90
C PRO A 147 13.24 9.59 -20.99
N GLY A 148 12.62 10.72 -20.74
CA GLY A 148 11.25 10.77 -20.23
C GLY A 148 10.27 10.44 -21.35
N TYR A 149 9.12 9.85 -21.01
CA TYR A 149 8.10 9.44 -21.96
C TYR A 149 6.76 10.08 -21.68
N THR A 150 6.10 10.51 -22.77
CA THR A 150 4.66 10.79 -22.80
C THR A 150 4.07 10.02 -23.97
N HIS A 151 2.91 9.40 -23.79
CA HIS A 151 2.28 8.55 -24.83
C HIS A 151 3.20 7.41 -25.35
N LEU A 152 4.13 6.93 -24.51
CA LEU A 152 5.20 6.01 -24.89
C LEU A 152 6.11 6.54 -26.03
N GLN A 153 6.10 7.83 -26.28
CA GLN A 153 7.03 8.53 -27.16
C GLN A 153 8.11 9.21 -26.31
N ARG A 154 9.35 9.19 -26.79
CA ARG A 154 10.45 9.93 -26.17
C ARG A 154 10.10 11.41 -26.14
N ALA A 155 10.22 12.00 -24.96
CA ALA A 155 9.96 13.40 -24.71
C ALA A 155 11.24 14.09 -24.18
N GLN A 156 11.17 14.80 -23.07
CA GLN A 156 12.35 15.43 -22.50
C GLN A 156 13.19 14.43 -21.70
N PRO A 157 14.53 14.51 -21.72
CA PRO A 157 15.38 13.69 -20.88
C PRO A 157 15.22 14.09 -19.40
N VAL A 158 15.38 13.10 -18.54
CA VAL A 158 15.35 13.25 -17.07
C VAL A 158 16.53 12.50 -16.45
N TYR A 159 16.83 12.76 -15.20
CA TYR A 159 17.71 11.90 -14.43
C TYR A 159 16.92 10.69 -13.92
N LEU A 160 17.54 9.50 -13.96
CA LEU A 160 16.93 8.27 -13.44
C LEU A 160 16.56 8.41 -11.96
N GLY A 161 17.44 9.02 -11.16
CA GLY A 161 17.12 9.30 -9.75
C GLY A 161 15.86 10.13 -9.56
N HIS A 162 15.63 11.11 -10.42
CA HIS A 162 14.41 11.92 -10.40
C HIS A 162 13.17 11.07 -10.74
N HIS A 163 13.27 10.17 -11.73
CA HIS A 163 12.19 9.27 -12.12
C HIS A 163 11.83 8.30 -10.98
N LEU A 164 12.83 7.69 -10.33
CA LEU A 164 12.63 6.77 -9.20
C LEU A 164 11.98 7.46 -8.00
N LEU A 165 12.36 8.71 -7.71
CA LEU A 165 11.73 9.51 -6.66
C LEU A 165 10.25 9.80 -6.93
N ALA A 166 9.76 9.74 -8.18
CA ALA A 166 8.33 9.86 -8.43
C ALA A 166 7.55 8.72 -7.76
N TYR A 167 8.06 7.49 -7.79
CA TYR A 167 7.47 6.34 -7.07
C TYR A 167 7.65 6.45 -5.56
N TYR A 168 8.79 6.93 -5.10
CA TYR A 168 9.02 7.25 -3.69
C TYR A 168 7.90 8.16 -3.13
N TRP A 169 7.61 9.26 -3.82
CA TRP A 169 6.58 10.20 -3.39
C TRP A 169 5.15 9.66 -3.51
N MET A 170 4.91 8.67 -4.38
CA MET A 170 3.64 7.95 -4.39
C MET A 170 3.47 7.13 -3.11
N LEU A 171 4.49 6.36 -2.71
CA LEU A 171 4.47 5.56 -1.49
C LEU A 171 4.44 6.42 -0.22
N ALA A 172 5.12 7.56 -0.19
CA ALA A 172 5.03 8.51 0.92
C ALA A 172 3.58 8.98 1.15
N ARG A 173 2.81 9.17 0.09
CA ARG A 173 1.37 9.47 0.20
C ARG A 173 0.54 8.25 0.61
N ASP A 174 0.98 7.04 0.27
CA ASP A 174 0.31 5.81 0.70
C ASP A 174 0.51 5.56 2.20
N VAL A 175 1.70 5.86 2.73
CA VAL A 175 1.96 5.87 4.18
C VAL A 175 0.93 6.73 4.91
N LEU A 176 0.65 7.95 4.42
CA LEU A 176 -0.36 8.83 5.04
C LEU A 176 -1.78 8.24 4.98
N ARG A 177 -2.10 7.48 3.91
CA ARG A 177 -3.40 6.80 3.81
C ARG A 177 -3.53 5.64 4.80
N PHE A 178 -2.49 4.81 4.92
CA PHE A 178 -2.48 3.74 5.92
C PHE A 178 -2.47 4.31 7.35
N GLN A 179 -1.82 5.45 7.57
CA GLN A 179 -1.88 6.14 8.84
C GLN A 179 -3.31 6.57 9.18
N PHE A 180 -4.04 7.13 8.21
CA PHE A 180 -5.45 7.47 8.41
C PHE A 180 -6.30 6.23 8.73
N ALA A 181 -6.04 5.10 8.08
CA ALA A 181 -6.75 3.85 8.37
C ALA A 181 -6.42 3.32 9.79
N LEU A 182 -5.16 3.43 10.23
CA LEU A 182 -4.74 3.12 11.60
C LEU A 182 -5.49 3.98 12.63
N ASP A 183 -5.49 5.30 12.42
CA ASP A 183 -6.17 6.25 13.31
C ASP A 183 -7.70 5.99 13.33
N SER A 184 -8.31 5.69 12.19
CA SER A 184 -9.73 5.34 12.05
C SER A 184 -10.10 4.05 12.78
N ALA A 185 -9.19 3.05 12.79
CA ALA A 185 -9.37 1.80 13.51
C ALA A 185 -9.08 1.90 15.01
N SER A 186 -8.50 3.01 15.49
CA SER A 186 -8.11 3.20 16.90
C SER A 186 -9.27 3.58 17.83
N VAL A 187 -10.52 3.29 17.45
CA VAL A 187 -11.74 3.53 18.24
C VAL A 187 -12.35 2.18 18.64
N MET A 188 -12.27 1.81 19.92
CA MET A 188 -12.71 0.51 20.43
C MET A 188 -14.23 0.35 20.42
N PRO A 189 -14.79 -0.68 19.74
CA PRO A 189 -16.23 -0.99 19.78
C PRO A 189 -16.68 -1.72 21.05
N LEU A 190 -15.80 -2.48 21.72
CA LEU A 190 -16.16 -3.35 22.84
C LEU A 190 -16.88 -2.60 23.96
N GLY A 191 -17.95 -3.22 24.49
CA GLY A 191 -18.86 -2.60 25.44
C GLY A 191 -20.07 -1.94 24.79
N SER A 192 -20.16 -1.92 23.43
CA SER A 192 -21.38 -1.55 22.71
C SER A 192 -22.47 -2.60 22.83
N GLY A 193 -22.11 -3.83 23.22
CA GLY A 193 -23.03 -4.97 23.24
C GLY A 193 -23.58 -5.28 21.86
N ALA A 194 -24.82 -5.76 21.81
CA ALA A 194 -25.46 -6.01 20.52
C ALA A 194 -25.79 -4.71 19.76
N LEU A 195 -26.20 -3.65 20.48
CA LEU A 195 -26.53 -2.32 19.93
C LEU A 195 -26.79 -1.23 20.99
N ALA A 196 -27.13 -1.60 22.23
CA ALA A 196 -27.66 -0.66 23.24
C ALA A 196 -26.68 -0.42 24.41
N GLY A 197 -25.46 -0.89 24.32
CA GLY A 197 -24.54 -1.00 25.42
C GLY A 197 -24.80 -2.23 26.28
N VAL A 198 -24.19 -2.30 27.46
CA VAL A 198 -24.27 -3.42 28.38
C VAL A 198 -24.67 -2.94 29.80
N ASN A 199 -25.26 -3.83 30.60
CA ASN A 199 -25.69 -3.52 31.97
C ASN A 199 -24.58 -3.63 33.03
N TRP A 200 -23.31 -3.67 32.59
CA TRP A 200 -22.14 -3.86 33.43
C TRP A 200 -21.26 -2.61 33.36
N GLU A 201 -20.90 -2.06 34.49
CA GLU A 201 -20.07 -0.84 34.57
C GLU A 201 -18.58 -1.16 34.35
N ILE A 202 -18.26 -1.86 33.27
CA ILE A 202 -16.89 -2.16 32.87
C ILE A 202 -16.20 -0.85 32.49
N ASP A 203 -14.99 -0.64 33.00
CA ASP A 203 -14.14 0.48 32.61
C ASP A 203 -13.62 0.27 31.18
N ARG A 204 -14.37 0.79 30.20
CA ARG A 204 -14.05 0.68 28.77
C ARG A 204 -12.75 1.40 28.41
N GLU A 205 -12.39 2.47 29.11
CA GLU A 205 -11.16 3.22 28.84
C GLU A 205 -9.93 2.39 29.22
N SER A 206 -10.00 1.69 30.37
CA SER A 206 -8.96 0.75 30.78
C SER A 206 -8.82 -0.43 29.79
N VAL A 207 -9.94 -1.01 29.36
CA VAL A 207 -9.93 -2.10 28.36
C VAL A 207 -9.37 -1.60 27.01
N ALA A 208 -9.71 -0.38 26.61
CA ALA A 208 -9.18 0.21 25.37
C ALA A 208 -7.66 0.39 25.45
N ALA A 209 -7.16 0.91 26.58
CA ALA A 209 -5.72 1.08 26.81
C ALA A 209 -4.98 -0.26 26.78
N ASP A 210 -5.54 -1.32 27.40
CA ASP A 210 -4.97 -2.68 27.38
C ASP A 210 -4.85 -3.26 25.97
N LEU A 211 -5.73 -2.86 25.05
CA LEU A 211 -5.77 -3.33 23.66
C LEU A 211 -5.11 -2.36 22.67
N GLY A 212 -4.52 -1.26 23.16
CA GLY A 212 -3.86 -0.27 22.30
C GLY A 212 -4.81 0.64 21.50
N PHE A 213 -6.07 0.75 21.90
CA PHE A 213 -6.99 1.72 21.30
C PHE A 213 -6.84 3.12 21.91
N ALA A 214 -6.82 4.14 21.08
CA ALA A 214 -6.74 5.52 21.52
C ALA A 214 -8.07 6.06 22.10
N HIS A 215 -9.20 5.51 21.68
CA HIS A 215 -10.53 5.99 22.01
C HIS A 215 -11.53 4.85 22.18
N ILE A 216 -12.69 5.15 22.78
CA ILE A 216 -13.86 4.27 22.81
C ILE A 216 -14.95 4.81 21.88
N SER A 217 -15.81 3.94 21.33
CA SER A 217 -16.91 4.36 20.46
C SER A 217 -17.92 5.24 21.22
N HIS A 218 -18.31 6.35 20.60
CA HIS A 218 -19.23 7.34 21.19
C HIS A 218 -20.69 6.86 21.26
N ASN A 219 -21.07 5.97 20.35
CA ASN A 219 -22.44 5.46 20.24
C ASN A 219 -22.41 3.95 20.03
N SER A 220 -23.16 3.21 20.84
CA SER A 220 -23.16 1.74 20.82
C SER A 220 -23.80 1.13 19.57
N ILE A 221 -24.73 1.82 18.93
CA ILE A 221 -25.31 1.38 17.64
C ILE A 221 -24.26 1.48 16.55
N ASP A 222 -23.56 2.59 16.47
CA ASP A 222 -22.47 2.83 15.53
C ASP A 222 -21.31 1.89 15.82
N GLY A 223 -20.84 1.81 17.07
CA GLY A 223 -19.72 0.97 17.46
C GLY A 223 -19.86 -0.52 17.08
N SER A 224 -21.07 -1.09 17.19
CA SER A 224 -21.29 -2.49 16.82
C SER A 224 -21.38 -2.73 15.31
N SER A 225 -21.59 -1.69 14.51
CA SER A 225 -21.86 -1.81 13.06
C SER A 225 -20.92 -1.01 12.17
N ASN A 226 -20.04 -0.19 12.70
CA ASN A 226 -19.05 0.57 11.94
C ASN A 226 -18.06 -0.37 11.22
N ARG A 227 -17.86 -0.12 9.93
CA ARG A 227 -16.80 -0.74 9.10
C ARG A 227 -16.10 0.31 8.23
N ASP A 228 -16.23 1.58 8.55
CA ASP A 228 -15.58 2.67 7.81
C ASP A 228 -14.05 2.51 7.87
N PHE A 229 -13.51 2.12 9.04
CA PHE A 229 -12.07 1.87 9.19
C PHE A 229 -11.55 0.72 8.29
N VAL A 230 -12.40 -0.29 7.98
CA VAL A 230 -12.05 -1.34 7.01
C VAL A 230 -12.04 -0.78 5.60
N LEU A 231 -13.03 0.05 5.25
CA LEU A 231 -13.09 0.73 3.95
C LEU A 231 -11.90 1.69 3.78
N ASP A 232 -11.49 2.40 4.82
CA ASP A 232 -10.32 3.28 4.80
C ASP A 232 -9.03 2.50 4.48
N TYR A 233 -8.84 1.34 5.14
CA TYR A 233 -7.72 0.44 4.86
C TYR A 233 -7.76 -0.08 3.41
N LEU A 234 -8.90 -0.58 2.96
CA LEU A 234 -9.07 -1.12 1.61
C LEU A 234 -8.87 -0.05 0.52
N ALA A 235 -9.28 1.20 0.78
CA ALA A 235 -9.03 2.34 -0.11
C ALA A 235 -7.54 2.68 -0.17
N ALA A 236 -6.84 2.68 0.97
CA ALA A 236 -5.40 2.87 1.06
C ALA A 236 -4.65 1.77 0.29
N ALA A 237 -4.97 0.50 0.56
CA ALA A 237 -4.39 -0.67 -0.09
C ALA A 237 -4.62 -0.66 -1.61
N SER A 238 -5.84 -0.31 -2.07
CA SER A 238 -6.17 -0.21 -3.50
C SER A 238 -5.35 0.86 -4.21
N THR A 239 -5.14 2.01 -3.57
CA THR A 239 -4.34 3.10 -4.13
C THR A 239 -2.86 2.73 -4.19
N CYS A 240 -2.33 2.12 -3.14
CA CYS A 240 -0.96 1.63 -3.07
C CYS A 240 -0.72 0.55 -4.15
N ALA A 241 -1.59 -0.45 -4.26
CA ALA A 241 -1.51 -1.48 -5.30
C ALA A 241 -1.51 -0.90 -6.72
N MET A 242 -2.28 0.17 -6.97
CA MET A 242 -2.27 0.89 -8.24
C MET A 242 -0.91 1.56 -8.50
N HIS A 243 -0.27 2.15 -7.49
CA HIS A 243 1.08 2.72 -7.63
C HIS A 243 2.12 1.64 -7.95
N LEU A 244 2.09 0.50 -7.24
CA LEU A 244 2.96 -0.65 -7.52
C LEU A 244 2.71 -1.23 -8.92
N SER A 245 1.46 -1.28 -9.38
CA SER A 245 1.11 -1.70 -10.74
C SER A 245 1.74 -0.81 -11.82
N ARG A 246 1.84 0.50 -11.58
CA ARG A 246 2.51 1.43 -12.50
C ARG A 246 4.02 1.17 -12.55
N LEU A 247 4.65 1.01 -11.39
CA LEU A 247 6.07 0.65 -11.31
C LEU A 247 6.35 -0.67 -12.03
N GLY A 248 5.56 -1.72 -11.74
CA GLY A 248 5.68 -3.00 -12.43
C GLY A 248 5.51 -2.89 -13.95
N SER A 249 4.59 -2.04 -14.42
CA SER A 249 4.40 -1.82 -15.86
C SER A 249 5.61 -1.17 -16.52
N GLU A 250 6.26 -0.20 -15.87
CA GLU A 250 7.49 0.41 -16.40
C GLU A 250 8.66 -0.57 -16.39
N ILE A 251 8.83 -1.36 -15.33
CA ILE A 251 9.88 -2.38 -15.25
C ILE A 251 9.71 -3.44 -16.36
N VAL A 252 8.49 -3.89 -16.63
CA VAL A 252 8.19 -4.81 -17.74
C VAL A 252 8.60 -4.21 -19.09
N ILE A 253 8.32 -2.92 -19.32
CA ILE A 253 8.74 -2.21 -20.53
C ILE A 253 10.27 -2.08 -20.57
N TRP A 254 10.89 -1.65 -19.47
CA TRP A 254 12.33 -1.38 -19.41
C TRP A 254 13.18 -2.65 -19.54
N SER A 255 12.69 -3.78 -19.04
CA SER A 255 13.37 -5.08 -19.16
C SER A 255 13.19 -5.76 -20.53
N SER A 256 12.33 -5.23 -21.40
CA SER A 256 12.17 -5.77 -22.75
C SER A 256 13.44 -5.57 -23.60
N SER A 257 13.68 -6.46 -24.58
CA SER A 257 14.81 -6.36 -25.49
C SER A 257 14.84 -5.07 -26.32
N GLU A 258 13.67 -4.48 -26.57
CA GLU A 258 13.50 -3.22 -27.29
C GLU A 258 14.02 -2.03 -26.48
N PHE A 259 13.77 -2.00 -25.17
CA PHE A 259 14.26 -0.96 -24.26
C PHE A 259 15.63 -1.33 -23.68
N GLY A 260 15.72 -2.48 -22.99
CA GLY A 260 16.95 -2.96 -22.36
C GLY A 260 17.51 -1.95 -21.34
N PHE A 261 16.64 -1.26 -20.59
CA PHE A 261 17.05 -0.25 -19.60
C PHE A 261 17.34 -0.85 -18.24
N CYS A 262 16.78 -2.03 -17.97
CA CYS A 262 17.07 -2.76 -16.74
C CYS A 262 17.01 -4.26 -16.93
N GLU A 263 17.65 -4.97 -16.01
CA GLU A 263 17.53 -6.41 -15.81
C GLU A 263 17.13 -6.68 -14.37
N LEU A 264 16.27 -7.69 -14.16
CA LEU A 264 15.90 -8.16 -12.83
C LEU A 264 16.81 -9.29 -12.40
N ASP A 265 17.05 -9.40 -11.10
CA ASP A 265 17.71 -10.58 -10.55
C ASP A 265 16.95 -11.86 -10.90
N GLU A 266 17.70 -12.95 -11.13
CA GLU A 266 17.13 -14.26 -11.50
C GLU A 266 16.11 -14.77 -10.49
N SER A 267 16.25 -14.42 -9.19
CA SER A 267 15.32 -14.81 -8.13
C SER A 267 13.95 -14.13 -8.23
N PHE A 268 13.84 -13.05 -9.00
CA PHE A 268 12.60 -12.31 -9.29
C PHE A 268 12.13 -12.46 -10.72
N SER A 269 12.72 -13.39 -11.46
CA SER A 269 12.45 -13.67 -12.87
C SER A 269 12.09 -15.14 -13.07
N SER A 270 11.54 -15.50 -14.22
CA SER A 270 11.38 -16.89 -14.62
C SER A 270 11.95 -17.17 -16.02
N GLY A 271 12.38 -18.41 -16.22
CA GLY A 271 12.79 -18.91 -17.53
C GLY A 271 11.60 -19.43 -18.34
N SER A 272 11.88 -19.73 -19.61
CA SER A 272 10.91 -20.41 -20.49
C SER A 272 11.20 -21.90 -20.53
N SER A 273 10.16 -22.74 -20.45
CA SER A 273 10.27 -24.20 -20.56
C SER A 273 10.68 -24.66 -21.97
N ILE A 274 10.55 -23.80 -22.97
CA ILE A 274 10.83 -24.15 -24.38
C ILE A 274 11.93 -23.27 -25.03
N MET A 275 12.15 -22.06 -24.48
CA MET A 275 13.12 -21.10 -25.00
C MET A 275 14.21 -20.83 -23.96
N PRO A 276 15.36 -21.52 -23.98
CA PRO A 276 16.37 -21.45 -22.90
C PRO A 276 16.95 -20.05 -22.64
N GLN A 277 16.91 -19.18 -23.65
CA GLN A 277 17.45 -17.81 -23.59
C GLN A 277 16.45 -16.79 -23.04
N LYS A 278 15.18 -17.17 -22.82
CA LYS A 278 14.12 -16.23 -22.45
C LYS A 278 14.05 -16.06 -20.94
N VAL A 279 14.15 -14.82 -20.49
CA VAL A 279 13.93 -14.40 -19.09
C VAL A 279 12.68 -13.54 -19.06
N ASN A 280 11.77 -13.82 -18.14
CA ASN A 280 10.51 -13.11 -18.00
C ASN A 280 10.51 -12.28 -16.70
N PRO A 281 10.01 -11.04 -16.70
CA PRO A 281 9.92 -10.20 -15.51
C PRO A 281 8.64 -10.50 -14.70
N ASP A 282 8.42 -11.77 -14.30
CA ASP A 282 7.16 -12.23 -13.72
C ASP A 282 6.79 -11.49 -12.45
N SER A 283 7.76 -11.12 -11.61
CA SER A 283 7.50 -10.33 -10.40
C SER A 283 6.86 -8.99 -10.75
N ALA A 284 7.41 -8.26 -11.71
CA ALA A 284 6.87 -6.98 -12.17
C ALA A 284 5.49 -7.13 -12.85
N GLU A 285 5.27 -8.23 -13.59
CA GLU A 285 3.96 -8.54 -14.17
C GLU A 285 2.91 -8.82 -13.09
N LEU A 286 3.28 -9.52 -12.01
CA LEU A 286 2.38 -9.84 -10.89
C LEU A 286 2.02 -8.60 -10.09
N LEU A 287 2.89 -7.59 -9.95
CA LEU A 287 2.52 -6.29 -9.38
C LEU A 287 1.32 -5.68 -10.13
N ARG A 288 1.37 -5.74 -11.46
CA ARG A 288 0.30 -5.26 -12.32
C ARG A 288 -0.96 -6.13 -12.24
N ALA A 289 -0.79 -7.45 -12.27
CA ALA A 289 -1.90 -8.39 -12.38
C ALA A 289 -2.72 -8.53 -11.08
N LYS A 290 -2.08 -8.39 -9.90
CA LYS A 290 -2.76 -8.53 -8.59
C LYS A 290 -3.43 -7.24 -8.11
N SER A 291 -3.03 -6.06 -8.60
CA SER A 291 -3.60 -4.77 -8.19
C SER A 291 -5.14 -4.69 -8.33
N PRO A 292 -5.78 -5.14 -9.41
CA PRO A 292 -7.24 -5.14 -9.53
C PRO A 292 -7.95 -5.98 -8.47
N ARG A 293 -7.32 -7.04 -7.94
CA ARG A 293 -7.89 -7.89 -6.87
C ARG A 293 -8.08 -7.09 -5.58
N VAL A 294 -7.09 -6.29 -5.18
CA VAL A 294 -7.21 -5.41 -4.00
C VAL A 294 -8.31 -4.38 -4.18
N ALA A 295 -8.41 -3.77 -5.37
CA ALA A 295 -9.48 -2.83 -5.68
C ALA A 295 -10.88 -3.48 -5.67
N ALA A 296 -11.00 -4.75 -6.08
CA ALA A 296 -12.24 -5.51 -6.01
C ALA A 296 -12.67 -5.76 -4.56
N SER A 297 -11.74 -6.00 -3.64
CA SER A 297 -12.02 -6.15 -2.20
C SER A 297 -12.68 -4.90 -1.61
N TYR A 298 -12.16 -3.70 -1.94
CA TYR A 298 -12.78 -2.43 -1.56
C TYR A 298 -14.23 -2.31 -2.09
N GLN A 299 -14.43 -2.60 -3.38
CA GLN A 299 -15.75 -2.52 -4.00
C GLN A 299 -16.73 -3.53 -3.40
N THR A 300 -16.26 -4.73 -3.04
CA THR A 300 -17.06 -5.76 -2.41
C THR A 300 -17.61 -5.28 -1.07
N LEU A 301 -16.75 -4.81 -0.17
CA LEU A 301 -17.20 -4.33 1.15
C LEU A 301 -18.09 -3.10 1.04
N LEU A 302 -17.75 -2.14 0.17
CA LEU A 302 -18.57 -0.96 -0.08
C LEU A 302 -19.99 -1.38 -0.53
N GLY A 303 -20.10 -2.41 -1.38
CA GLY A 303 -21.37 -2.97 -1.83
C GLY A 303 -22.13 -3.67 -0.70
N VAL A 304 -21.46 -4.43 0.16
CA VAL A 304 -22.07 -5.09 1.32
C VAL A 304 -22.64 -4.06 2.30
N MET A 305 -21.90 -3.00 2.61
CA MET A 305 -22.34 -1.97 3.54
C MET A 305 -23.42 -1.03 2.98
N HIS A 306 -23.56 -0.98 1.64
CA HIS A 306 -24.53 -0.09 1.00
C HIS A 306 -25.97 -0.44 1.38
N ALA A 307 -26.70 0.56 1.88
CA ALA A 307 -28.11 0.47 2.26
C ALA A 307 -28.44 -0.56 3.37
N LEU A 308 -27.45 -1.04 4.13
CA LEU A 308 -27.75 -1.83 5.33
C LEU A 308 -28.42 -0.95 6.39
N PRO A 309 -29.46 -1.44 7.08
CA PRO A 309 -29.96 -0.79 8.28
C PRO A 309 -28.89 -0.70 9.36
N LEU A 310 -29.06 0.24 10.30
CA LEU A 310 -28.17 0.32 11.46
C LEU A 310 -28.15 -0.98 12.25
N THR A 311 -27.12 -1.15 13.05
CA THR A 311 -26.79 -2.34 13.83
C THR A 311 -26.28 -3.51 12.98
N TYR A 312 -26.16 -4.69 13.56
CA TYR A 312 -25.61 -5.85 12.90
C TYR A 312 -26.64 -6.58 12.03
N GLY A 313 -26.31 -6.77 10.77
CA GLY A 313 -26.92 -7.75 9.89
C GLY A 313 -25.94 -8.87 9.54
N LYS A 314 -26.40 -10.09 9.22
CA LYS A 314 -25.51 -11.21 8.85
C LYS A 314 -24.67 -10.89 7.60
N ASP A 315 -25.11 -9.94 6.78
CA ASP A 315 -24.37 -9.37 5.65
C ASP A 315 -22.95 -8.92 6.05
N MET A 316 -22.78 -8.41 7.26
CA MET A 316 -21.50 -7.94 7.77
C MET A 316 -20.47 -9.07 8.04
N GLN A 317 -20.88 -10.34 7.91
CA GLN A 317 -19.93 -11.45 7.90
C GLN A 317 -18.99 -11.40 6.69
N GLU A 318 -19.49 -10.82 5.58
CA GLU A 318 -18.77 -10.67 4.31
C GLU A 318 -17.70 -9.55 4.34
N ASP A 319 -17.46 -8.92 5.47
CA ASP A 319 -16.40 -7.90 5.66
C ASP A 319 -14.99 -8.52 5.70
N LYS A 320 -14.87 -9.79 6.13
CA LYS A 320 -13.61 -10.44 6.47
C LYS A 320 -12.85 -10.98 5.27
N GLU A 321 -13.50 -11.76 4.41
CA GLU A 321 -12.81 -12.35 3.26
C GLU A 321 -12.16 -11.30 2.34
N PRO A 322 -12.84 -10.20 1.94
CA PRO A 322 -12.21 -9.17 1.15
C PRO A 322 -11.12 -8.41 1.90
N LEU A 323 -11.25 -8.22 3.23
CA LEU A 323 -10.21 -7.59 4.04
C LEU A 323 -8.94 -8.45 4.07
N PHE A 324 -9.06 -9.70 4.45
CA PHE A 324 -7.92 -10.62 4.59
C PHE A 324 -7.23 -10.87 3.25
N ASP A 325 -8.00 -11.03 2.17
CA ASP A 325 -7.46 -11.15 0.82
C ASP A 325 -6.67 -9.91 0.38
N ALA A 326 -7.16 -8.72 0.70
CA ALA A 326 -6.48 -7.48 0.40
C ALA A 326 -5.20 -7.31 1.25
N ILE A 327 -5.24 -7.68 2.53
CA ILE A 327 -4.08 -7.66 3.43
C ILE A 327 -2.96 -8.54 2.87
N ASP A 328 -3.25 -9.84 2.66
CA ASP A 328 -2.28 -10.80 2.12
C ASP A 328 -1.70 -10.32 0.79
N THR A 329 -2.56 -9.78 -0.07
CA THR A 329 -2.14 -9.35 -1.40
C THR A 329 -1.25 -8.12 -1.34
N ILE A 330 -1.64 -7.06 -0.59
CA ILE A 330 -0.85 -5.81 -0.58
C ILE A 330 0.49 -5.98 0.14
N GLU A 331 0.53 -6.73 1.23
CA GLU A 331 1.78 -7.02 1.95
C GLU A 331 2.75 -7.81 1.07
N ALA A 332 2.26 -8.86 0.38
CA ALA A 332 3.08 -9.63 -0.55
C ALA A 332 3.58 -8.77 -1.74
N LEU A 333 2.76 -7.84 -2.25
CA LEU A 333 3.18 -6.94 -3.33
C LEU A 333 4.26 -5.96 -2.87
N LEU A 334 4.14 -5.37 -1.69
CA LEU A 334 5.13 -4.45 -1.14
C LEU A 334 6.45 -5.16 -0.84
N ASP A 335 6.41 -6.33 -0.20
CA ASP A 335 7.59 -7.12 0.13
C ASP A 335 8.32 -7.58 -1.14
N ALA A 336 7.59 -8.12 -2.11
CA ALA A 336 8.14 -8.51 -3.40
C ALA A 336 8.74 -7.32 -4.17
N THR A 337 8.12 -6.13 -4.05
CA THR A 337 8.64 -4.90 -4.70
C THR A 337 9.98 -4.49 -4.08
N ALA A 338 10.08 -4.49 -2.76
CA ALA A 338 11.33 -4.16 -2.08
C ALA A 338 12.46 -5.14 -2.49
N GLY A 339 12.17 -6.45 -2.47
CA GLY A 339 13.15 -7.47 -2.87
C GLY A 339 13.54 -7.38 -4.36
N MET A 340 12.59 -7.13 -5.25
CA MET A 340 12.86 -6.92 -6.68
C MET A 340 13.77 -5.70 -6.92
N LEU A 341 13.56 -4.61 -6.17
CA LEU A 341 14.38 -3.40 -6.27
C LEU A 341 15.78 -3.58 -5.69
N ASP A 342 16.00 -4.50 -4.76
CA ASP A 342 17.34 -4.81 -4.23
C ASP A 342 18.26 -5.41 -5.29
N GLY A 343 17.71 -6.16 -6.26
CA GLY A 343 18.46 -6.86 -7.30
C GLY A 343 18.32 -6.28 -8.71
N ILE A 344 17.65 -5.13 -8.88
CA ILE A 344 17.50 -4.52 -10.20
C ILE A 344 18.80 -3.85 -10.66
N GLU A 345 19.24 -4.18 -11.88
CA GLU A 345 20.39 -3.54 -12.51
C GLU A 345 19.95 -2.66 -13.68
N PHE A 346 20.47 -1.45 -13.78
CA PHE A 346 20.15 -0.51 -14.86
C PHE A 346 21.29 -0.42 -15.89
N ASP A 347 20.94 -0.36 -17.18
CA ASP A 347 21.91 -0.16 -18.27
C ASP A 347 22.07 1.33 -18.59
N ARG A 348 23.14 1.92 -18.04
CA ARG A 348 23.49 3.34 -18.29
C ARG A 348 23.65 3.63 -19.78
N GLY A 349 24.33 2.75 -20.51
CA GLY A 349 24.65 2.97 -21.93
C GLY A 349 23.40 3.02 -22.80
N ARG A 350 22.46 2.10 -22.55
CA ARG A 350 21.16 2.07 -23.25
C ARG A 350 20.33 3.32 -22.96
N MET A 351 20.23 3.70 -21.69
CA MET A 351 19.49 4.89 -21.27
C MET A 351 20.08 6.17 -21.86
N GLU A 352 21.40 6.31 -21.79
CA GLU A 352 22.10 7.46 -22.34
C GLU A 352 21.97 7.54 -23.86
N ALA A 353 22.11 6.43 -24.57
CA ALA A 353 21.91 6.39 -26.01
C ALA A 353 20.47 6.78 -26.41
N ALA A 354 19.48 6.26 -25.69
CA ALA A 354 18.07 6.55 -25.96
C ALA A 354 17.70 8.03 -25.69
N SER A 355 18.40 8.72 -24.74
CA SER A 355 18.17 10.12 -24.42
C SER A 355 19.06 11.10 -25.21
N GLY A 356 19.89 10.58 -26.12
CA GLY A 356 20.87 11.38 -26.90
C GLY A 356 20.32 12.04 -28.15
N ASP A 357 19.06 11.85 -28.51
CA ASP A 357 18.44 12.47 -29.68
C ASP A 357 18.26 13.97 -29.43
N GLU A 358 18.98 14.80 -30.22
CA GLU A 358 18.92 16.26 -30.10
C GLU A 358 17.54 16.86 -30.38
N MET A 359 16.67 16.13 -31.07
CA MET A 359 15.27 16.55 -31.28
C MET A 359 14.53 16.72 -29.93
N LEU A 360 14.97 16.04 -28.88
CA LEU A 360 14.43 16.20 -27.53
C LEU A 360 14.74 17.57 -26.92
N ALA A 361 15.74 18.30 -27.45
CA ALA A 361 16.09 19.66 -27.03
C ALA A 361 15.28 20.76 -27.76
N ALA A 362 14.37 20.43 -28.62
CA ALA A 362 13.58 21.40 -29.37
C ALA A 362 12.87 22.43 -28.47
N THR A 363 12.40 22.03 -27.29
CA THR A 363 11.78 22.92 -26.31
C THR A 363 12.78 23.96 -25.78
N GLU A 364 14.01 23.56 -25.51
CA GLU A 364 15.09 24.44 -25.02
C GLU A 364 15.43 25.50 -26.05
N VAL A 365 15.40 25.15 -27.34
CA VAL A 365 15.59 26.13 -28.43
C VAL A 365 14.41 27.11 -28.50
N ALA A 366 13.19 26.65 -28.30
CA ALA A 366 12.03 27.55 -28.23
C ALA A 366 12.14 28.51 -27.04
N ASP A 367 12.55 28.02 -25.88
CA ASP A 367 12.77 28.83 -24.68
C ASP A 367 13.90 29.85 -24.87
N LEU A 368 14.97 29.49 -25.60
CA LEU A 368 16.00 30.42 -25.99
C LEU A 368 15.46 31.63 -26.78
N LEU A 369 14.61 31.34 -27.77
CA LEU A 369 13.96 32.38 -28.59
C LEU A 369 13.04 33.27 -27.72
N VAL A 370 12.28 32.65 -26.80
CA VAL A 370 11.39 33.41 -25.89
C VAL A 370 12.21 34.34 -24.99
N ARG A 371 13.34 33.90 -24.44
CA ARG A 371 14.25 34.74 -23.63
C ARG A 371 14.81 35.93 -24.45
N ARG A 372 14.80 35.84 -25.77
CA ARG A 372 15.21 36.89 -26.70
C ARG A 372 14.06 37.77 -27.18
N GLY A 373 12.89 37.61 -26.59
CA GLY A 373 11.70 38.44 -26.85
C GLY A 373 10.77 37.94 -27.94
N VAL A 374 11.04 36.74 -28.51
CA VAL A 374 10.11 36.14 -29.50
C VAL A 374 8.91 35.54 -28.76
N PRO A 375 7.68 35.87 -29.16
CA PRO A 375 6.48 35.28 -28.55
C PRO A 375 6.51 33.73 -28.65
N PHE A 376 6.11 32.99 -27.58
CA PHE A 376 6.24 31.54 -27.51
C PHE A 376 5.64 30.80 -28.72
N ARG A 377 4.43 31.22 -29.20
CA ARG A 377 3.79 30.60 -30.35
C ARG A 377 4.62 30.75 -31.63
N GLU A 378 5.25 31.89 -31.80
CA GLU A 378 6.14 32.16 -32.93
C GLU A 378 7.45 31.36 -32.79
N ALA A 379 8.06 31.36 -31.60
CA ALA A 379 9.24 30.56 -31.29
C ALA A 379 9.00 29.08 -31.58
N HIS A 380 7.86 28.51 -31.12
CA HIS A 380 7.46 27.14 -31.41
C HIS A 380 7.33 26.88 -32.92
N GLY A 381 6.77 27.83 -33.70
CA GLY A 381 6.68 27.72 -35.16
C GLY A 381 8.05 27.72 -35.83
N ILE A 382 8.97 28.58 -35.38
CA ILE A 382 10.36 28.64 -35.88
C ILE A 382 11.06 27.30 -35.63
N VAL A 383 11.00 26.78 -34.39
CA VAL A 383 11.64 25.52 -34.01
C VAL A 383 11.01 24.34 -34.75
N GLY A 384 9.67 24.31 -34.90
CA GLY A 384 8.99 23.29 -35.71
C GLY A 384 9.47 23.30 -37.17
N GLY A 385 9.81 24.47 -37.71
CA GLY A 385 10.47 24.60 -39.01
C GLY A 385 11.87 24.02 -39.05
N LEU A 386 12.70 24.30 -38.03
CA LEU A 386 14.06 23.75 -37.91
C LEU A 386 14.05 22.22 -37.80
N VAL A 387 13.17 21.67 -36.94
CA VAL A 387 13.00 20.22 -36.79
C VAL A 387 12.60 19.58 -38.12
N ARG A 388 11.67 20.15 -38.86
CA ARG A 388 11.25 19.69 -40.17
C ARG A 388 12.42 19.67 -41.16
N ASP A 389 13.15 20.77 -41.27
CA ASP A 389 14.29 20.88 -42.18
C ASP A 389 15.38 19.85 -41.86
N ALA A 390 15.65 19.63 -40.56
CA ALA A 390 16.62 18.64 -40.10
C ALA A 390 16.17 17.22 -40.48
N VAL A 391 14.93 16.85 -40.17
CA VAL A 391 14.36 15.54 -40.51
C VAL A 391 14.34 15.28 -41.99
N GLU A 392 13.90 16.23 -42.85
CA GLU A 392 13.84 16.09 -44.30
C GLU A 392 15.24 15.88 -44.92
N ARG A 393 16.27 16.41 -44.30
CA ARG A 393 17.65 16.31 -44.75
C ARG A 393 18.46 15.19 -44.07
N GLY A 394 17.85 14.45 -43.13
CA GLY A 394 18.54 13.42 -42.36
C GLY A 394 19.65 13.97 -41.46
N LYS A 395 19.53 15.21 -40.98
CA LYS A 395 20.46 15.90 -40.09
C LYS A 395 20.00 15.90 -38.65
N SER A 396 20.94 15.98 -37.73
CA SER A 396 20.66 16.41 -36.34
C SER A 396 20.46 17.94 -36.26
N LEU A 397 19.95 18.44 -35.13
CA LEU A 397 19.79 19.90 -34.96
C LEU A 397 21.16 20.62 -34.91
N SER A 398 22.20 19.98 -34.36
CA SER A 398 23.56 20.54 -34.31
C SER A 398 24.24 20.61 -35.66
N GLU A 399 23.80 19.87 -36.67
CA GLU A 399 24.33 19.92 -38.03
C GLU A 399 23.72 21.04 -38.90
N LEU A 400 22.76 21.80 -38.35
CA LEU A 400 22.24 23.01 -39.03
C LEU A 400 23.27 24.10 -38.97
N THR A 401 23.56 24.73 -40.14
CA THR A 401 24.58 25.78 -40.23
C THR A 401 24.05 27.12 -39.69
N PRO A 402 24.94 28.06 -39.29
CA PRO A 402 24.54 29.41 -38.89
C PRO A 402 23.71 30.16 -39.95
N GLU A 403 23.92 29.87 -41.24
CA GLU A 403 23.15 30.44 -42.34
C GLU A 403 21.70 29.85 -42.34
N GLU A 404 21.58 28.57 -42.16
CA GLU A 404 20.26 27.89 -42.07
C GLU A 404 19.45 28.39 -40.85
N LEU A 405 20.12 28.61 -39.71
CA LEU A 405 19.51 29.17 -38.51
C LEU A 405 19.01 30.59 -38.74
N ARG A 406 19.84 31.47 -39.31
CA ARG A 406 19.51 32.89 -39.60
C ARG A 406 18.40 33.02 -40.61
N GLN A 407 18.24 32.07 -41.55
CA GLN A 407 17.10 32.06 -42.49
C GLN A 407 15.77 31.85 -41.78
N ARG A 408 15.77 31.17 -40.61
CA ARG A 408 14.58 30.92 -39.81
C ARG A 408 14.31 32.01 -38.79
N SER A 409 15.35 32.55 -38.15
CA SER A 409 15.22 33.69 -37.23
C SER A 409 16.58 34.39 -37.01
N GLU A 410 16.60 35.73 -37.05
CA GLU A 410 17.73 36.55 -36.68
C GLU A 410 18.16 36.40 -35.21
N HIS A 411 17.24 35.86 -34.37
CA HIS A 411 17.47 35.60 -32.95
C HIS A 411 18.25 34.30 -32.69
N LEU A 412 18.58 33.50 -33.71
CA LEU A 412 19.39 32.29 -33.58
C LEU A 412 20.83 32.57 -33.92
N ASP A 413 21.71 32.47 -32.90
CA ASP A 413 23.15 32.63 -32.99
C ASP A 413 23.89 31.42 -32.39
N ASP A 414 25.18 31.58 -32.07
CA ASP A 414 26.04 30.51 -31.55
C ASP A 414 25.54 29.90 -30.24
N SER A 415 24.73 30.63 -29.44
CA SER A 415 24.10 30.07 -28.22
C SER A 415 23.06 28.97 -28.52
N TYR A 416 22.59 28.87 -29.76
CA TYR A 416 21.81 27.72 -30.21
C TYR A 416 22.53 26.39 -29.98
N TYR A 417 23.82 26.33 -30.34
CA TYR A 417 24.63 25.12 -30.16
C TYR A 417 24.94 24.82 -28.72
N GLU A 418 25.06 25.85 -27.86
CA GLU A 418 25.23 25.68 -26.42
C GLU A 418 23.97 25.04 -25.78
N VAL A 419 22.79 25.47 -26.22
CA VAL A 419 21.50 24.91 -25.74
C VAL A 419 21.33 23.47 -26.15
N LEU A 420 21.89 23.04 -27.29
CA LEU A 420 21.82 21.65 -27.74
C LEU A 420 22.78 20.70 -26.99
N GLN A 421 23.66 21.24 -26.11
CA GLN A 421 24.46 20.37 -25.26
C GLN A 421 23.59 19.65 -24.24
N ARG A 422 23.74 18.35 -24.11
CA ARG A 422 22.92 17.47 -23.27
C ARG A 422 22.84 17.94 -21.82
N SER A 423 23.96 18.39 -21.26
CA SER A 423 23.97 18.97 -19.90
C SER A 423 23.04 20.18 -19.77
N SER A 424 22.89 20.98 -20.82
CA SER A 424 22.01 22.15 -20.82
C SER A 424 20.53 21.76 -20.73
N TRP A 425 20.10 20.65 -21.34
CA TRP A 425 18.70 20.22 -21.33
C TRP A 425 18.22 19.85 -19.92
N LEU A 426 19.05 19.13 -19.17
CA LEU A 426 18.76 18.69 -17.81
C LEU A 426 18.90 19.83 -16.81
N GLU A 427 20.06 20.55 -16.88
CA GLU A 427 20.39 21.60 -15.91
C GLU A 427 19.57 22.89 -16.08
N SER A 428 18.85 23.06 -17.18
CA SER A 428 17.86 24.15 -17.35
C SER A 428 16.63 24.00 -16.44
N LYS A 429 16.31 22.80 -15.96
CA LYS A 429 15.11 22.48 -15.16
C LYS A 429 15.33 22.74 -13.66
N ARG A 430 15.51 24.02 -13.28
CA ARG A 430 15.94 24.47 -11.93
C ARG A 430 14.80 24.75 -10.96
N ILE A 431 13.55 24.70 -11.40
CA ILE A 431 12.39 24.91 -10.53
C ILE A 431 12.31 23.81 -9.44
N ALA A 432 11.64 24.09 -8.32
CA ALA A 432 11.33 23.08 -7.32
C ALA A 432 10.58 21.93 -7.98
N GLY A 433 10.99 20.69 -7.70
CA GLY A 433 10.44 19.50 -8.36
C GLY A 433 10.94 19.25 -9.79
N GLY A 434 11.84 20.07 -10.34
CA GLY A 434 12.46 19.83 -11.64
C GLY A 434 13.52 18.74 -11.60
N THR A 435 13.91 18.23 -12.79
CA THR A 435 14.88 17.14 -12.90
C THR A 435 16.34 17.58 -12.79
N GLY A 436 16.67 18.89 -12.86
CA GLY A 436 18.05 19.37 -12.77
C GLY A 436 18.74 18.91 -11.47
N SER A 437 20.08 18.84 -11.49
CA SER A 437 20.87 18.30 -10.38
C SER A 437 20.60 18.98 -9.03
N ALA A 438 20.43 20.30 -9.02
CA ALA A 438 20.19 21.05 -7.78
C ALA A 438 18.79 20.81 -7.18
N PRO A 439 17.65 20.83 -7.94
CA PRO A 439 16.36 20.41 -7.41
C PRO A 439 16.32 18.92 -7.05
N LEU A 440 16.99 18.05 -7.79
CA LEU A 440 17.07 16.63 -7.46
C LEU A 440 17.79 16.39 -6.12
N ALA A 441 18.90 17.08 -5.88
CA ALA A 441 19.61 16.98 -4.59
C ALA A 441 18.72 17.39 -3.41
N ARG A 442 17.90 18.43 -3.56
CA ARG A 442 16.92 18.82 -2.52
C ARG A 442 15.84 17.76 -2.34
N GLN A 443 15.31 17.17 -3.42
CA GLN A 443 14.32 16.11 -3.32
C GLN A 443 14.87 14.87 -2.59
N ILE A 444 16.13 14.51 -2.80
CA ILE A 444 16.82 13.43 -2.09
C ILE A 444 16.87 13.72 -0.59
N GLU A 445 17.23 14.94 -0.20
CA GLU A 445 17.28 15.32 1.22
C GLU A 445 15.89 15.29 1.87
N GLU A 446 14.89 15.89 1.24
CA GLU A 446 13.50 15.84 1.69
C GLU A 446 12.98 14.38 1.79
N ALA A 447 13.42 13.50 0.89
CA ALA A 447 13.06 12.08 0.94
C ALA A 447 13.72 11.37 2.14
N ARG A 448 14.99 11.68 2.46
CA ARG A 448 15.65 11.13 3.68
C ARG A 448 14.93 11.56 4.96
N GLU A 449 14.57 12.82 5.08
CA GLU A 449 13.84 13.34 6.24
C GLU A 449 12.46 12.66 6.36
N THR A 450 11.74 12.51 5.26
CA THR A 450 10.45 11.84 5.23
C THR A 450 10.56 10.37 5.63
N LEU A 451 11.56 9.64 5.11
CA LEU A 451 11.78 8.24 5.46
C LEU A 451 12.13 8.07 6.94
N ALA A 452 13.00 8.93 7.47
CA ALA A 452 13.36 8.91 8.88
C ALA A 452 12.14 9.14 9.79
N ALA A 453 11.23 10.06 9.41
CA ALA A 453 9.99 10.29 10.14
C ALA A 453 9.05 9.07 10.11
N VAL A 454 8.93 8.38 8.96
CA VAL A 454 8.15 7.12 8.84
C VAL A 454 8.72 6.04 9.74
N GLN A 455 10.04 5.83 9.72
CA GLN A 455 10.71 4.83 10.54
C GLN A 455 10.59 5.12 12.05
N ALA A 456 10.73 6.39 12.46
CA ALA A 456 10.56 6.80 13.86
C ALA A 456 9.13 6.52 14.35
N ARG A 457 8.12 6.84 13.53
CA ARG A 457 6.72 6.59 13.90
C ARG A 457 6.43 5.10 14.04
N VAL A 458 6.91 4.26 13.14
CA VAL A 458 6.74 2.80 13.26
C VAL A 458 7.34 2.29 14.57
N GLN A 459 8.49 2.82 15.01
CA GLN A 459 9.10 2.45 16.28
C GLN A 459 8.27 2.91 17.48
N GLU A 460 7.68 4.10 17.41
CA GLU A 460 6.81 4.64 18.47
C GLU A 460 5.53 3.81 18.63
N GLU A 461 4.89 3.41 17.54
CA GLU A 461 3.65 2.59 17.55
C GLU A 461 3.89 1.13 18.00
N ARG A 462 5.14 0.66 18.00
CA ARG A 462 5.52 -0.69 18.48
C ARG A 462 5.98 -0.74 19.95
N GLY A 463 6.39 0.38 20.52
CA GLY A 463 6.93 0.48 21.89
C GLY A 463 5.88 0.71 22.92
#